data_443b8c855204255e02a7aa806c68c019
#
_entry.id   443b8c855204255e02a7aa806c68c019
#
_cell.length_a   1.000
_cell.length_b   1.000
_cell.length_c   1.000
_cell.angle_alpha   90.00
_cell.angle_beta   90.00
_cell.angle_gamma   90.00
#
_symmetry.space_group_name_H-M   'P 1'
#
loop_
_entity.id
_entity.type
_entity.pdbx_description
1 polymer ?
#
loop_
_entity_poly.entity_id
_entity_poly.type
_entity_poly.pdbx_seq_one_letter_code
_entity_poly.pdbx_strand_id
1 'polypeptide(L)'
;MRLHLPSSLLRYVLASLFICTFPAASGADYTVNNTQSAMPGSNLYGTLEELRASGLLRANDTVVLHNDDSTLTGGLNLLINVQSDNTAAARTLDLAGLGTTPMFFLKKGDHGADMNSIIWENAGNRVLRVEGFGSNATLNLTGAVTFRNNTGIYDDSTAPGGGAIAIQGQGLASVSLDDNAVFTGNYASSASGEVRGGAVLAFSNDARITLGNGAVFHANHVLASDKAGGGGGAMFTKGGSSSIEIGDDATFTDNYVQAGKSSYGGAIGADRNATSITLGDRATFSGNHISTSADGAASEGGGDQHLHHD
;
A
#
# COMPACT_ATOMS: atom_id res chain seq x y z
N MET A 1 -19.69 -37.50 57.35
CA MET A 1 -20.55 -36.50 56.69
C MET A 1 -19.89 -36.07 55.40
N ARG A 2 -20.36 -36.63 54.25
CA ARG A 2 -19.80 -36.28 52.92
C ARG A 2 -20.67 -35.19 52.33
N LEU A 3 -20.13 -33.99 52.13
CA LEU A 3 -20.80 -32.93 51.42
C LEU A 3 -20.78 -33.25 49.92
N HIS A 4 -21.95 -33.54 49.35
CA HIS A 4 -22.15 -33.61 47.93
C HIS A 4 -22.49 -32.18 47.42
N LEU A 5 -21.55 -31.54 46.75
CA LEU A 5 -21.81 -30.33 46.00
C LEU A 5 -22.35 -30.68 44.61
N PRO A 6 -23.46 -30.09 44.17
CA PRO A 6 -24.02 -30.39 42.83
C PRO A 6 -23.08 -29.89 41.75
N SER A 7 -22.90 -30.72 40.74
CA SER A 7 -21.99 -30.52 39.60
C SER A 7 -22.27 -29.26 38.72
N SER A 8 -23.37 -28.57 38.97
CA SER A 8 -23.73 -27.31 38.29
C SER A 8 -22.99 -26.08 38.84
N LEU A 9 -22.52 -26.09 40.09
CA LEU A 9 -21.78 -24.97 40.66
C LEU A 9 -20.30 -24.94 40.22
N LEU A 10 -19.76 -26.07 39.84
CA LEU A 10 -18.35 -26.15 39.39
C LEU A 10 -18.14 -25.58 37.98
N ARG A 11 -19.22 -25.42 37.18
CA ARG A 11 -19.12 -24.85 35.81
C ARG A 11 -19.14 -23.34 35.78
N TYR A 12 -19.62 -22.68 36.83
CA TYR A 12 -19.66 -21.21 36.90
C TYR A 12 -18.44 -20.59 37.57
N VAL A 13 -17.70 -21.34 38.36
CA VAL A 13 -16.47 -20.82 39.00
C VAL A 13 -15.26 -20.89 38.09
N LEU A 14 -15.27 -21.75 37.04
CA LEU A 14 -14.19 -21.82 36.03
C LEU A 14 -14.36 -20.86 34.85
N ALA A 15 -15.51 -20.22 34.69
CA ALA A 15 -15.75 -19.27 33.61
C ALA A 15 -15.42 -17.80 33.97
N SER A 16 -15.15 -17.50 35.23
CA SER A 16 -14.87 -16.15 35.69
C SER A 16 -13.40 -15.88 36.01
N LEU A 17 -12.52 -16.81 35.72
CA LEU A 17 -11.10 -16.65 36.05
C LEU A 17 -10.24 -16.86 34.80
N PHE A 18 -10.34 -16.03 33.81
CA PHE A 18 -9.27 -15.75 32.83
C PHE A 18 -9.76 -14.81 31.74
N ILE A 19 -10.28 -13.63 32.14
CA ILE A 19 -10.09 -12.45 31.30
C ILE A 19 -8.87 -11.73 31.90
N CYS A 20 -7.69 -12.31 31.74
CA CYS A 20 -6.50 -11.51 31.62
C CYS A 20 -6.65 -10.72 30.32
N THR A 21 -7.17 -9.51 30.41
CA THR A 21 -6.84 -8.49 29.42
C THR A 21 -5.33 -8.29 29.58
N PHE A 22 -4.55 -9.05 28.79
CA PHE A 22 -3.20 -8.61 28.51
C PHE A 22 -3.38 -7.22 27.90
N PRO A 23 -2.77 -6.16 28.48
CA PRO A 23 -2.68 -4.91 27.74
C PRO A 23 -2.08 -5.30 26.40
N ALA A 24 -2.64 -4.79 25.30
CA ALA A 24 -2.01 -4.93 24.01
C ALA A 24 -0.54 -4.54 24.24
N ALA A 25 0.38 -5.46 24.02
CA ALA A 25 1.78 -5.18 24.23
C ALA A 25 2.07 -3.96 23.36
N SER A 26 2.47 -2.84 23.99
CA SER A 26 2.98 -1.71 23.24
C SER A 26 4.12 -2.24 22.39
N GLY A 27 4.13 -1.91 21.08
CA GLY A 27 5.20 -2.33 20.20
C GLY A 27 6.56 -1.94 20.79
N ALA A 28 7.59 -2.71 20.49
CA ALA A 28 8.95 -2.35 20.89
C ALA A 28 9.49 -1.26 19.96
N ASP A 29 10.33 -0.39 20.48
CA ASP A 29 11.05 0.59 19.70
C ASP A 29 12.45 0.07 19.39
N TYR A 30 12.80 0.06 18.10
CA TYR A 30 14.13 -0.32 17.62
C TYR A 30 14.79 0.86 16.92
N THR A 31 16.10 0.95 17.06
CA THR A 31 16.92 1.95 16.36
C THR A 31 17.80 1.27 15.33
N VAL A 32 17.77 1.76 14.09
CA VAL A 32 18.67 1.33 13.02
C VAL A 32 19.63 2.47 12.70
N ASN A 33 20.93 2.22 12.92
CA ASN A 33 21.98 3.21 12.71
C ASN A 33 23.24 2.52 12.17
N ASN A 34 23.55 2.73 10.90
CA ASN A 34 24.67 2.07 10.20
C ASN A 34 26.07 2.47 10.68
N THR A 35 26.17 3.49 11.53
CA THR A 35 27.45 3.86 12.17
C THR A 35 27.75 3.04 13.43
N GLN A 36 26.83 2.16 13.83
CA GLN A 36 26.94 1.36 15.05
C GLN A 36 26.73 -0.12 14.72
N SER A 37 27.47 -0.98 15.39
CA SER A 37 27.23 -2.42 15.29
C SER A 37 26.06 -2.83 16.19
N ALA A 38 25.35 -3.85 15.79
CA ALA A 38 24.30 -4.46 16.62
C ALA A 38 24.87 -4.86 17.99
N MET A 39 24.20 -4.45 19.05
CA MET A 39 24.60 -4.82 20.41
C MET A 39 23.65 -5.90 20.92
N PRO A 40 24.13 -7.11 21.24
CA PRO A 40 23.32 -8.16 21.80
C PRO A 40 22.54 -7.70 23.05
N GLY A 41 21.24 -7.92 23.05
CA GLY A 41 20.36 -7.52 24.19
C GLY A 41 19.94 -6.04 24.20
N SER A 42 20.34 -5.25 23.21
CA SER A 42 19.83 -3.90 22.99
C SER A 42 18.83 -3.87 21.82
N ASN A 43 18.08 -2.77 21.69
CA ASN A 43 17.21 -2.51 20.53
C ASN A 43 17.95 -1.74 19.42
N LEU A 44 19.28 -1.78 19.39
CA LEU A 44 20.12 -1.06 18.44
C LEU A 44 20.67 -2.04 17.40
N TYR A 45 20.46 -1.71 16.13
CA TYR A 45 20.90 -2.50 14.96
C TYR A 45 21.65 -1.62 13.96
N GLY A 46 22.62 -2.18 13.28
CA GLY A 46 23.35 -1.47 12.22
C GLY A 46 22.49 -1.32 10.97
N THR A 47 21.71 -2.32 10.64
CA THR A 47 20.85 -2.33 9.45
C THR A 47 19.47 -2.90 9.73
N LEU A 48 18.49 -2.55 8.88
CA LEU A 48 17.15 -3.12 8.96
C LEU A 48 17.15 -4.61 8.65
N GLU A 49 18.06 -5.10 7.79
CA GLU A 49 18.24 -6.52 7.52
C GLU A 49 18.71 -7.30 8.75
N GLU A 50 19.63 -6.76 9.53
CA GLU A 50 20.04 -7.37 10.81
C GLU A 50 18.87 -7.50 11.77
N LEU A 51 18.07 -6.44 11.90
CA LEU A 51 16.87 -6.47 12.74
C LEU A 51 15.83 -7.49 12.22
N ARG A 52 15.58 -7.51 10.91
CA ARG A 52 14.69 -8.50 10.29
C ARG A 52 15.18 -9.93 10.54
N ALA A 53 16.46 -10.19 10.33
CA ALA A 53 17.07 -11.52 10.50
C ALA A 53 17.09 -11.97 11.95
N SER A 54 17.05 -11.07 12.93
CA SER A 54 16.94 -11.41 14.35
C SER A 54 15.62 -12.11 14.70
N GLY A 55 14.58 -11.94 13.88
CA GLY A 55 13.24 -12.48 14.11
C GLY A 55 12.50 -11.85 15.31
N LEU A 56 12.97 -10.71 15.79
CA LEU A 56 12.38 -10.02 16.95
C LEU A 56 11.19 -9.14 16.59
N LEU A 57 11.12 -8.65 15.35
CA LEU A 57 10.03 -7.75 14.92
C LEU A 57 8.64 -8.36 15.12
N ARG A 58 7.74 -7.55 15.63
CA ARG A 58 6.31 -7.85 15.82
C ARG A 58 5.45 -6.76 15.19
N ALA A 59 4.19 -7.05 14.95
CA ALA A 59 3.24 -6.03 14.54
C ALA A 59 3.16 -4.90 15.58
N ASN A 60 3.06 -3.67 15.10
CA ASN A 60 3.07 -2.43 15.88
C ASN A 60 4.43 -2.06 16.52
N ASP A 61 5.50 -2.78 16.26
CA ASP A 61 6.83 -2.30 16.61
C ASP A 61 7.16 -1.03 15.81
N THR A 62 8.00 -0.17 16.39
CA THR A 62 8.50 1.04 15.75
C THR A 62 9.98 0.88 15.43
N VAL A 63 10.36 1.18 14.21
CA VAL A 63 11.75 1.23 13.75
C VAL A 63 12.10 2.68 13.42
N VAL A 64 13.04 3.24 14.14
CA VAL A 64 13.56 4.59 13.88
C VAL A 64 14.85 4.48 13.09
N LEU A 65 14.85 5.06 11.88
CA LEU A 65 16.02 5.09 11.00
C LEU A 65 16.82 6.35 11.21
N HIS A 66 18.11 6.19 11.54
CA HIS A 66 19.06 7.30 11.64
C HIS A 66 19.83 7.54 10.34
N ASN A 67 19.81 6.59 9.42
CA ASN A 67 20.48 6.66 8.11
C ASN A 67 19.60 5.98 7.05
N ASP A 68 19.93 6.25 5.80
CA ASP A 68 19.37 5.49 4.68
C ASP A 68 19.83 4.03 4.75
N ASP A 69 18.97 3.11 4.33
CA ASP A 69 19.25 1.67 4.35
C ASP A 69 18.92 1.04 2.99
N SER A 70 19.84 0.22 2.49
CA SER A 70 19.69 -0.54 1.25
C SER A 70 19.99 -2.04 1.42
N THR A 71 20.00 -2.51 2.66
CA THR A 71 20.50 -3.86 2.99
C THR A 71 19.45 -4.94 2.94
N LEU A 72 18.16 -4.60 2.88
CA LEU A 72 17.06 -5.56 2.92
C LEU A 72 17.13 -6.56 1.76
N THR A 73 17.08 -7.84 2.10
CA THR A 73 17.06 -8.96 1.15
C THR A 73 15.81 -9.83 1.28
N GLY A 74 14.95 -9.56 2.24
CA GLY A 74 13.70 -10.29 2.45
C GLY A 74 12.58 -9.41 2.96
N GLY A 75 11.35 -9.68 2.53
CA GLY A 75 10.16 -8.97 2.98
C GLY A 75 9.66 -9.40 4.36
N LEU A 76 8.65 -8.71 4.85
CA LEU A 76 7.97 -8.94 6.11
C LEU A 76 6.52 -9.39 5.88
N ASN A 77 6.06 -10.35 6.69
CA ASN A 77 4.65 -10.79 6.72
C ASN A 77 3.83 -10.08 7.81
N LEU A 78 4.32 -8.96 8.30
CA LEU A 78 3.68 -8.10 9.29
C LEU A 78 3.99 -6.64 8.96
N LEU A 79 3.12 -5.74 9.37
CA LEU A 79 3.34 -4.30 9.21
C LEU A 79 3.90 -3.71 10.51
N ILE A 80 4.90 -2.88 10.38
CA ILE A 80 5.57 -2.16 11.47
C ILE A 80 5.53 -0.66 11.19
N ASN A 81 5.65 0.16 12.23
CA ASN A 81 5.90 1.58 12.08
C ASN A 81 7.35 1.80 11.66
N VAL A 82 7.59 2.67 10.69
CA VAL A 82 8.95 3.05 10.27
C VAL A 82 9.03 4.56 10.17
N GLN A 83 9.94 5.15 10.91
CA GLN A 83 10.06 6.60 11.05
C GLN A 83 11.51 7.05 10.82
N SER A 84 11.66 8.26 10.28
CA SER A 84 12.95 8.95 10.32
C SER A 84 13.22 9.50 11.72
N ASP A 85 14.48 9.47 12.15
CA ASP A 85 14.94 10.15 13.36
C ASP A 85 14.81 11.69 13.26
N ASN A 86 14.65 12.19 12.04
CA ASN A 86 14.53 13.60 11.74
C ASN A 86 13.36 13.85 10.79
N THR A 87 12.27 14.41 11.29
CA THR A 87 11.08 14.72 10.49
C THR A 87 11.31 15.79 9.41
N ALA A 88 12.40 16.56 9.51
CA ALA A 88 12.77 17.55 8.49
C ALA A 88 13.60 16.96 7.35
N ALA A 89 14.10 15.72 7.49
CA ALA A 89 14.86 15.02 6.47
C ALA A 89 14.39 13.57 6.36
N ALA A 90 13.72 13.24 5.26
CA ALA A 90 13.29 11.86 5.03
C ALA A 90 14.48 10.92 4.92
N ARG A 91 14.32 9.70 5.44
CA ARG A 91 15.27 8.60 5.26
C ARG A 91 14.81 7.70 4.12
N THR A 92 15.75 7.21 3.36
CA THR A 92 15.50 6.33 2.22
C THR A 92 15.71 4.86 2.59
N LEU A 93 14.71 4.03 2.26
CA LEU A 93 14.83 2.58 2.22
C LEU A 93 14.87 2.15 0.75
N ASP A 94 16.05 1.78 0.27
CA ASP A 94 16.23 1.22 -1.06
C ASP A 94 15.94 -0.29 -1.02
N LEU A 95 14.90 -0.69 -1.71
CA LEU A 95 14.36 -2.04 -1.70
C LEU A 95 14.80 -2.89 -2.90
N ALA A 96 15.78 -2.44 -3.68
CA ALA A 96 16.28 -3.19 -4.86
C ALA A 96 16.74 -4.62 -4.49
N GLY A 97 17.26 -4.82 -3.28
CA GLY A 97 17.70 -6.12 -2.78
C GLY A 97 16.57 -7.14 -2.58
N LEU A 98 15.32 -6.72 -2.50
CA LEU A 98 14.17 -7.64 -2.36
C LEU A 98 13.83 -8.42 -3.64
N GLY A 99 14.35 -8.00 -4.81
CA GLY A 99 14.01 -8.61 -6.08
C GLY A 99 12.50 -8.56 -6.34
N THR A 100 11.87 -9.73 -6.52
CA THR A 100 10.42 -9.83 -6.79
C THR A 100 9.57 -10.08 -5.53
N THR A 101 10.14 -9.94 -4.34
CA THR A 101 9.41 -10.08 -3.07
C THR A 101 8.87 -8.73 -2.62
N PRO A 102 7.59 -8.58 -2.27
CA PRO A 102 7.09 -7.34 -1.68
C PRO A 102 7.73 -7.10 -0.31
N MET A 103 7.94 -5.81 0.06
CA MET A 103 8.47 -5.47 1.39
C MET A 103 7.52 -5.95 2.50
N PHE A 104 6.22 -5.64 2.36
CA PHE A 104 5.18 -6.11 3.28
C PHE A 104 4.17 -6.96 2.53
N PHE A 105 4.09 -8.23 2.88
CA PHE A 105 3.07 -9.14 2.39
C PHE A 105 2.10 -9.48 3.52
N LEU A 106 0.94 -8.85 3.49
CA LEU A 106 -0.06 -8.93 4.55
C LEU A 106 -1.27 -9.73 4.08
N LYS A 107 -1.85 -10.48 4.99
CA LYS A 107 -3.10 -11.20 4.73
C LYS A 107 -4.28 -10.36 5.20
N LYS A 108 -5.49 -10.91 5.07
CA LYS A 108 -6.76 -10.29 5.47
C LYS A 108 -6.68 -9.59 6.82
N GLY A 109 -7.46 -8.54 6.99
CA GLY A 109 -7.61 -7.80 8.24
C GLY A 109 -7.35 -6.31 8.06
N ASP A 110 -7.33 -5.64 9.19
CA ASP A 110 -7.06 -4.21 9.28
C ASP A 110 -5.58 -4.02 9.63
N HIS A 111 -4.89 -3.26 8.80
CA HIS A 111 -3.48 -2.96 8.94
C HIS A 111 -3.28 -1.45 9.01
N GLY A 112 -2.48 -1.00 9.97
CA GLY A 112 -2.11 0.40 10.11
C GLY A 112 -0.66 0.55 10.51
N ALA A 113 0.01 1.57 9.99
CA ALA A 113 1.37 1.93 10.38
C ALA A 113 1.62 3.42 10.22
N ASP A 114 2.47 3.96 11.08
CA ASP A 114 3.06 5.27 10.92
C ASP A 114 4.36 5.15 10.12
N MET A 115 4.41 5.84 8.98
CA MET A 115 5.54 5.82 8.03
C MET A 115 6.10 7.23 7.82
N ASN A 116 6.20 7.99 8.89
CA ASN A 116 6.52 9.41 8.81
C ASN A 116 7.95 9.67 8.30
N SER A 117 8.04 10.50 7.27
CA SER A 117 9.29 10.93 6.65
C SER A 117 10.17 9.78 6.13
N ILE A 118 9.55 8.78 5.52
CA ILE A 118 10.26 7.66 4.89
C ILE A 118 10.03 7.67 3.37
N ILE A 119 11.10 7.43 2.63
CA ILE A 119 11.10 7.19 1.19
C ILE A 119 11.30 5.69 0.95
N TRP A 120 10.31 5.05 0.36
CA TRP A 120 10.35 3.65 -0.07
C TRP A 120 10.62 3.60 -1.56
N GLU A 121 11.77 3.07 -1.97
CA GLU A 121 12.11 3.09 -3.38
C GLU A 121 12.66 1.78 -3.93
N ASN A 122 12.59 1.67 -5.26
CA ASN A 122 13.19 0.61 -6.06
C ASN A 122 12.71 -0.81 -5.71
N ALA A 123 11.53 -0.97 -5.09
CA ALA A 123 10.98 -2.30 -4.87
C ALA A 123 10.66 -2.97 -6.21
N GLY A 124 11.22 -4.15 -6.43
CA GLY A 124 11.00 -4.93 -7.65
C GLY A 124 9.62 -5.59 -7.73
N ASN A 125 8.88 -5.64 -6.61
CA ASN A 125 7.48 -6.09 -6.58
C ASN A 125 6.73 -5.46 -5.41
N ARG A 126 6.29 -4.21 -5.54
CA ARG A 126 5.51 -3.44 -4.58
C ARG A 126 6.19 -3.24 -3.22
N VAL A 127 5.86 -2.17 -2.55
CA VAL A 127 6.21 -1.99 -1.13
C VAL A 127 5.19 -2.74 -0.26
N LEU A 128 3.90 -2.54 -0.53
CA LEU A 128 2.81 -3.16 0.24
C LEU A 128 1.89 -3.99 -0.64
N ARG A 129 1.69 -5.24 -0.24
CA ARG A 129 0.69 -6.14 -0.81
C ARG A 129 -0.20 -6.68 0.31
N VAL A 130 -1.51 -6.42 0.21
CA VAL A 130 -2.51 -6.93 1.16
C VAL A 130 -3.50 -7.83 0.42
N GLU A 131 -3.68 -9.05 0.90
CA GLU A 131 -4.59 -10.04 0.31
C GLU A 131 -5.67 -10.47 1.29
N GLY A 132 -6.88 -9.97 1.08
CA GLY A 132 -8.07 -10.28 1.87
C GLY A 132 -8.95 -11.37 1.26
N PHE A 133 -8.43 -12.55 0.93
CA PHE A 133 -9.23 -13.64 0.37
C PHE A 133 -10.42 -14.01 1.26
N GLY A 134 -11.63 -13.80 0.76
CA GLY A 134 -12.88 -14.09 1.47
C GLY A 134 -13.20 -13.16 2.65
N SER A 135 -12.51 -12.04 2.79
CA SER A 135 -12.64 -11.10 3.90
C SER A 135 -12.28 -9.67 3.48
N ASN A 136 -12.46 -8.72 4.39
CA ASN A 136 -11.97 -7.36 4.25
C ASN A 136 -10.43 -7.32 4.32
N ALA A 137 -9.86 -6.35 3.62
CA ALA A 137 -8.46 -5.96 3.67
C ALA A 137 -8.40 -4.43 3.71
N THR A 138 -7.91 -3.87 4.81
CA THR A 138 -7.75 -2.42 4.95
C THR A 138 -6.30 -2.08 5.24
N LEU A 139 -5.83 -0.97 4.71
CA LEU A 139 -4.52 -0.42 4.95
C LEU A 139 -4.66 1.07 5.29
N ASN A 140 -4.18 1.46 6.46
CA ASN A 140 -4.14 2.84 6.89
C ASN A 140 -2.70 3.24 7.17
N LEU A 141 -2.14 4.15 6.40
CA LEU A 141 -0.81 4.68 6.59
C LEU A 141 -0.90 6.14 7.06
N THR A 142 -0.27 6.42 8.19
CA THR A 142 -0.18 7.75 8.76
C THR A 142 1.21 8.36 8.55
N GLY A 143 1.27 9.68 8.59
CA GLY A 143 2.49 10.45 8.35
C GLY A 143 2.80 10.71 6.87
N ALA A 144 3.74 11.62 6.62
CA ALA A 144 4.17 11.97 5.28
C ALA A 144 5.05 10.85 4.69
N VAL A 145 4.51 10.10 3.74
CA VAL A 145 5.18 8.95 3.13
C VAL A 145 5.48 9.19 1.65
N THR A 146 6.63 8.73 1.20
CA THR A 146 7.02 8.79 -0.22
C THR A 146 7.27 7.39 -0.78
N PHE A 147 6.66 7.09 -1.92
CA PHE A 147 6.91 5.89 -2.71
C PHE A 147 7.51 6.29 -4.06
N ARG A 148 8.71 5.79 -4.36
CA ARG A 148 9.44 6.20 -5.57
C ARG A 148 9.99 5.01 -6.35
N ASN A 149 9.76 4.98 -7.67
CA ASN A 149 10.31 3.98 -8.59
C ASN A 149 10.02 2.52 -8.21
N ASN A 150 8.89 2.27 -7.54
CA ASN A 150 8.52 0.91 -7.17
C ASN A 150 7.76 0.23 -8.31
N THR A 151 7.97 -1.06 -8.47
CA THR A 151 7.40 -1.85 -9.57
C THR A 151 6.36 -2.83 -9.05
N GLY A 152 5.21 -2.92 -9.74
CA GLY A 152 4.24 -4.00 -9.56
C GLY A 152 4.29 -4.94 -10.75
N ILE A 153 5.03 -6.04 -10.66
CA ILE A 153 5.06 -7.06 -11.71
C ILE A 153 3.85 -7.97 -11.56
N TYR A 154 3.19 -8.24 -12.69
CA TYR A 154 2.06 -9.14 -12.77
C TYR A 154 2.47 -10.47 -13.40
N ASP A 155 2.62 -11.49 -12.57
CA ASP A 155 2.85 -12.88 -13.01
C ASP A 155 1.67 -13.80 -12.73
N ASP A 156 0.65 -13.31 -12.01
CA ASP A 156 -0.42 -14.12 -11.46
C ASP A 156 -1.77 -13.39 -11.60
N SER A 157 -2.84 -14.13 -11.82
CA SER A 157 -4.22 -13.65 -12.04
C SER A 157 -4.84 -12.88 -10.87
N THR A 158 -4.15 -12.72 -9.75
CA THR A 158 -4.75 -12.29 -8.50
C THR A 158 -4.67 -10.81 -8.17
N ALA A 159 -3.65 -10.08 -8.60
CA ALA A 159 -3.54 -8.63 -8.31
C ALA A 159 -2.82 -7.86 -9.44
N PRO A 160 -3.54 -7.46 -10.48
CA PRO A 160 -2.93 -6.92 -11.70
C PRO A 160 -2.58 -5.43 -11.58
N GLY A 161 -1.69 -5.03 -10.68
CA GLY A 161 -1.29 -3.63 -10.60
C GLY A 161 -0.77 -3.17 -9.24
N GLY A 162 -0.72 -1.86 -9.05
CA GLY A 162 -0.19 -1.20 -7.86
C GLY A 162 1.33 -1.29 -7.76
N GLY A 163 2.06 -0.36 -8.39
CA GLY A 163 3.52 -0.36 -8.35
C GLY A 163 4.08 -0.19 -6.94
N ALA A 164 3.44 0.62 -6.10
CA ALA A 164 3.81 0.78 -4.70
C ALA A 164 2.89 -0.01 -3.77
N ILE A 165 1.57 0.14 -3.93
CA ILE A 165 0.57 -0.44 -3.04
C ILE A 165 -0.46 -1.22 -3.85
N ALA A 166 -0.70 -2.48 -3.48
CA ALA A 166 -1.82 -3.26 -4.00
C ALA A 166 -2.62 -3.89 -2.88
N ILE A 167 -3.92 -3.63 -2.86
CA ILE A 167 -4.87 -4.25 -1.94
C ILE A 167 -5.91 -5.02 -2.73
N GLN A 168 -6.16 -6.24 -2.29
CA GLN A 168 -7.13 -7.13 -2.92
C GLN A 168 -7.99 -7.83 -1.86
N GLY A 169 -9.31 -7.85 -2.07
CA GLY A 169 -10.26 -8.52 -1.18
C GLY A 169 -11.48 -9.06 -1.91
N GLN A 170 -12.35 -9.77 -1.21
CA GLN A 170 -13.68 -10.13 -1.70
C GLN A 170 -14.78 -9.32 -1.00
N GLY A 171 -14.49 -8.70 0.14
CA GLY A 171 -15.30 -7.73 0.83
C GLY A 171 -14.83 -6.31 0.54
N LEU A 172 -14.55 -5.54 1.59
CA LEU A 172 -13.93 -4.22 1.49
C LEU A 172 -12.43 -4.36 1.22
N ALA A 173 -11.90 -3.66 0.19
CA ALA A 173 -10.47 -3.42 0.03
C ALA A 173 -10.23 -1.91 0.11
N SER A 174 -9.61 -1.42 1.18
CA SER A 174 -9.48 0.01 1.46
C SER A 174 -8.03 0.41 1.71
N VAL A 175 -7.60 1.47 1.04
CA VAL A 175 -6.34 2.18 1.30
C VAL A 175 -6.67 3.57 1.81
N SER A 176 -6.09 3.96 2.93
CA SER A 176 -6.15 5.34 3.44
C SER A 176 -4.74 5.84 3.70
N LEU A 177 -4.45 7.05 3.24
CA LEU A 177 -3.18 7.73 3.38
C LEU A 177 -3.42 9.14 3.94
N ASP A 178 -2.57 9.55 4.87
CA ASP A 178 -2.59 10.91 5.44
C ASP A 178 -2.15 11.97 4.43
N ASP A 179 -2.08 13.21 4.91
CA ASP A 179 -1.66 14.37 4.13
C ASP A 179 -0.24 14.21 3.57
N ASN A 180 -0.01 14.82 2.41
CA ASN A 180 1.29 14.93 1.75
C ASN A 180 1.91 13.58 1.32
N ALA A 181 1.11 12.57 1.03
CA ALA A 181 1.59 11.33 0.44
C ALA A 181 2.14 11.58 -0.98
N VAL A 182 3.34 11.07 -1.28
CA VAL A 182 4.01 11.29 -2.56
C VAL A 182 4.26 9.96 -3.28
N PHE A 183 3.84 9.89 -4.54
CA PHE A 183 4.07 8.77 -5.43
C PHE A 183 4.74 9.24 -6.71
N THR A 184 5.97 8.83 -6.94
CA THR A 184 6.75 9.26 -8.12
C THR A 184 7.35 8.07 -8.86
N GLY A 185 7.11 7.99 -10.16
CA GLY A 185 7.74 6.98 -11.03
C GLY A 185 7.39 5.53 -10.70
N ASN A 186 6.36 5.28 -9.90
CA ASN A 186 5.93 3.91 -9.63
C ASN A 186 5.21 3.35 -10.84
N TYR A 187 5.39 2.07 -11.12
CA TYR A 187 4.71 1.48 -12.27
C TYR A 187 4.24 0.05 -12.03
N ALA A 188 3.19 -0.30 -12.76
CA ALA A 188 2.70 -1.66 -12.82
C ALA A 188 2.83 -2.18 -14.25
N SER A 189 3.29 -3.42 -14.41
CA SER A 189 3.47 -4.01 -15.73
C SER A 189 2.94 -5.44 -15.81
N SER A 190 2.49 -5.82 -17.01
CA SER A 190 2.11 -7.20 -17.33
C SER A 190 2.46 -7.55 -18.76
N ALA A 191 3.06 -8.72 -18.96
CA ALA A 191 3.37 -9.26 -20.27
C ALA A 191 2.16 -9.92 -20.97
N SER A 192 1.10 -10.27 -20.25
CA SER A 192 0.01 -11.07 -20.80
C SER A 192 -1.40 -10.67 -20.37
N GLY A 193 -1.56 -9.96 -19.29
CA GLY A 193 -2.84 -9.62 -18.66
C GLY A 193 -3.13 -8.14 -18.59
N GLU A 194 -4.37 -7.80 -18.26
CA GLU A 194 -4.73 -6.43 -17.92
C GLU A 194 -3.98 -5.99 -16.67
N VAL A 195 -3.58 -4.73 -16.62
CA VAL A 195 -2.85 -4.16 -15.48
C VAL A 195 -3.37 -2.77 -15.15
N ARG A 196 -3.42 -2.42 -13.86
CA ARG A 196 -4.09 -1.21 -13.38
C ARG A 196 -3.37 -0.59 -12.19
N GLY A 197 -3.52 0.75 -12.03
CA GLY A 197 -2.94 1.49 -10.93
C GLY A 197 -1.42 1.48 -10.91
N GLY A 198 -0.79 2.40 -11.62
CA GLY A 198 0.68 2.46 -11.68
C GLY A 198 1.32 2.59 -10.30
N ALA A 199 0.75 3.37 -9.40
CA ALA A 199 1.19 3.46 -8.02
C ALA A 199 0.29 2.67 -7.06
N VAL A 200 -1.04 2.90 -7.07
CA VAL A 200 -1.97 2.33 -6.09
C VAL A 200 -3.11 1.57 -6.77
N LEU A 201 -3.36 0.36 -6.31
CA LEU A 201 -4.51 -0.46 -6.72
C LEU A 201 -5.33 -0.89 -5.51
N ALA A 202 -6.66 -0.66 -5.57
CA ALA A 202 -7.63 -1.33 -4.71
C ALA A 202 -8.59 -2.16 -5.56
N PHE A 203 -8.66 -3.46 -5.29
CA PHE A 203 -9.40 -4.41 -6.10
C PHE A 203 -10.27 -5.33 -5.24
N SER A 204 -11.59 -5.11 -5.28
CA SER A 204 -12.57 -5.95 -4.58
C SER A 204 -14.00 -5.62 -5.02
N ASN A 205 -15.01 -6.25 -4.41
CA ASN A 205 -16.41 -5.88 -4.63
C ASN A 205 -16.75 -4.48 -4.06
N ASP A 206 -16.05 -4.05 -3.02
CA ASP A 206 -16.14 -2.72 -2.41
C ASP A 206 -14.70 -2.18 -2.23
N ALA A 207 -14.21 -1.43 -3.23
CA ALA A 207 -12.83 -0.95 -3.27
C ALA A 207 -12.80 0.56 -2.96
N ARG A 208 -11.90 0.98 -2.04
CA ARG A 208 -11.78 2.39 -1.63
C ARG A 208 -10.34 2.84 -1.59
N ILE A 209 -10.11 4.05 -2.08
CA ILE A 209 -8.86 4.78 -1.88
C ILE A 209 -9.21 6.15 -1.29
N THR A 210 -8.65 6.48 -0.15
CA THR A 210 -8.82 7.78 0.51
C THR A 210 -7.44 8.42 0.69
N LEU A 211 -7.28 9.64 0.23
CA LEU A 211 -6.05 10.42 0.34
C LEU A 211 -6.32 11.71 1.12
N GLY A 212 -5.41 12.06 2.01
CA GLY A 212 -5.37 13.37 2.65
C GLY A 212 -5.02 14.49 1.68
N ASN A 213 -4.83 15.69 2.22
CA ASN A 213 -4.50 16.87 1.44
C ASN A 213 -3.08 16.84 0.89
N GLY A 214 -2.84 17.56 -0.20
CA GLY A 214 -1.50 17.73 -0.76
C GLY A 214 -0.89 16.46 -1.35
N ALA A 215 -1.68 15.44 -1.69
CA ALA A 215 -1.18 14.22 -2.30
C ALA A 215 -0.58 14.50 -3.69
N VAL A 216 0.60 13.93 -3.98
CA VAL A 216 1.32 14.13 -5.25
C VAL A 216 1.51 12.80 -5.96
N PHE A 217 1.06 12.74 -7.21
CA PHE A 217 1.27 11.63 -8.12
C PHE A 217 1.97 12.13 -9.39
N HIS A 218 3.26 11.79 -9.54
CA HIS A 218 4.05 12.25 -10.67
C HIS A 218 4.67 11.06 -11.42
N ALA A 219 4.51 11.05 -12.75
CA ALA A 219 5.13 10.07 -13.65
C ALA A 219 4.86 8.59 -13.29
N ASN A 220 3.76 8.30 -12.58
CA ASN A 220 3.37 6.92 -12.33
C ASN A 220 2.70 6.33 -13.58
N HIS A 221 2.88 5.03 -13.83
CA HIS A 221 2.40 4.50 -15.09
C HIS A 221 2.04 3.02 -15.08
N VAL A 222 1.25 2.65 -16.06
CA VAL A 222 0.85 1.28 -16.37
C VAL A 222 1.44 0.89 -17.72
N LEU A 223 2.10 -0.27 -17.77
CA LEU A 223 2.61 -0.88 -18.99
C LEU A 223 1.95 -2.24 -19.22
N ALA A 224 0.95 -2.29 -20.08
CA ALA A 224 0.30 -3.54 -20.49
C ALA A 224 0.82 -4.00 -21.86
N SER A 225 0.80 -5.31 -22.10
CA SER A 225 1.20 -5.86 -23.40
C SER A 225 0.28 -5.40 -24.54
N ASP A 226 0.71 -5.60 -25.79
CA ASP A 226 -0.07 -5.31 -26.99
C ASP A 226 -1.42 -6.04 -27.08
N LYS A 227 -1.66 -7.03 -26.23
CA LYS A 227 -2.90 -7.82 -26.20
C LYS A 227 -3.77 -7.52 -24.99
N ALA A 228 -3.36 -6.61 -24.12
CA ALA A 228 -4.03 -6.32 -22.86
C ALA A 228 -4.41 -4.85 -22.72
N GLY A 229 -5.45 -4.57 -21.95
CA GLY A 229 -5.85 -3.23 -21.54
C GLY A 229 -5.16 -2.78 -20.27
N GLY A 230 -5.18 -1.48 -20.04
CA GLY A 230 -4.63 -0.86 -18.84
C GLY A 230 -5.56 0.18 -18.23
N GLY A 231 -5.28 0.61 -17.02
CA GLY A 231 -6.08 1.68 -16.42
C GLY A 231 -5.45 2.32 -15.19
N GLY A 232 -5.70 3.63 -15.02
CA GLY A 232 -5.21 4.41 -13.90
C GLY A 232 -3.69 4.49 -13.85
N GLY A 233 -3.09 5.39 -14.62
CA GLY A 233 -1.64 5.55 -14.63
C GLY A 233 -1.06 5.76 -13.22
N ALA A 234 -1.74 6.53 -12.37
CA ALA A 234 -1.40 6.66 -10.96
C ALA A 234 -2.17 5.67 -10.08
N MET A 235 -3.50 5.74 -10.08
CA MET A 235 -4.32 4.92 -9.20
C MET A 235 -5.54 4.34 -9.88
N PHE A 236 -5.99 3.18 -9.36
CA PHE A 236 -7.15 2.49 -9.89
C PHE A 236 -7.95 1.80 -8.79
N THR A 237 -9.28 1.87 -8.90
CA THR A 237 -10.20 1.01 -8.14
C THR A 237 -10.99 0.12 -9.07
N LYS A 238 -11.23 -1.12 -8.65
CA LYS A 238 -12.09 -2.07 -9.37
C LYS A 238 -13.01 -2.80 -8.42
N GLY A 239 -14.32 -2.64 -8.63
CA GLY A 239 -15.31 -3.32 -7.81
C GLY A 239 -16.74 -2.89 -8.11
N GLY A 240 -17.70 -3.58 -7.49
CA GLY A 240 -19.13 -3.29 -7.67
C GLY A 240 -19.58 -1.97 -7.07
N SER A 241 -18.95 -1.54 -5.96
CA SER A 241 -19.13 -0.24 -5.30
C SER A 241 -17.74 0.28 -4.96
N SER A 242 -17.18 1.13 -5.82
CA SER A 242 -15.83 1.64 -5.64
C SER A 242 -15.84 3.15 -5.38
N SER A 243 -14.94 3.64 -4.54
CA SER A 243 -14.74 5.07 -4.35
C SER A 243 -13.26 5.46 -4.34
N ILE A 244 -13.00 6.64 -4.85
CA ILE A 244 -11.74 7.35 -4.68
C ILE A 244 -12.09 8.71 -4.09
N GLU A 245 -11.57 8.99 -2.91
CA GLU A 245 -11.74 10.28 -2.22
C GLU A 245 -10.37 10.91 -2.07
N ILE A 246 -10.22 12.13 -2.56
CA ILE A 246 -8.95 12.85 -2.60
C ILE A 246 -9.14 14.19 -1.92
N GLY A 247 -8.27 14.50 -0.96
CA GLY A 247 -8.27 15.78 -0.25
C GLY A 247 -7.87 16.96 -1.14
N ASP A 248 -7.79 18.12 -0.52
CA ASP A 248 -7.45 19.37 -1.20
C ASP A 248 -6.00 19.38 -1.73
N ASP A 249 -5.74 20.27 -2.71
CA ASP A 249 -4.40 20.53 -3.26
C ASP A 249 -3.68 19.31 -3.88
N ALA A 250 -4.41 18.28 -4.25
CA ALA A 250 -3.81 17.10 -4.86
C ALA A 250 -3.29 17.40 -6.29
N THR A 251 -2.15 16.80 -6.64
CA THR A 251 -1.50 17.03 -7.94
C THR A 251 -1.24 15.71 -8.65
N PHE A 252 -1.69 15.62 -9.90
CA PHE A 252 -1.49 14.50 -10.81
C PHE A 252 -0.79 14.97 -12.06
N THR A 253 0.49 14.65 -12.22
CA THR A 253 1.32 15.11 -13.35
C THR A 253 1.98 13.97 -14.09
N ASP A 254 1.92 14.01 -15.42
CA ASP A 254 2.64 13.09 -16.30
C ASP A 254 2.39 11.60 -16.03
N ASN A 255 1.27 11.25 -15.38
CA ASN A 255 0.91 9.86 -15.19
C ASN A 255 0.35 9.30 -16.50
N TYR A 256 0.65 8.02 -16.81
CA TYR A 256 0.21 7.49 -18.08
C TYR A 256 -0.13 6.01 -18.08
N VAL A 257 -0.90 5.63 -19.08
CA VAL A 257 -1.19 4.23 -19.41
C VAL A 257 -0.67 3.97 -20.82
N GLN A 258 0.14 2.93 -20.97
CA GLN A 258 0.52 2.38 -22.26
C GLN A 258 0.02 0.94 -22.36
N ALA A 259 -0.83 0.65 -23.38
CA ALA A 259 -1.46 -0.66 -23.52
C ALA A 259 -1.79 -0.96 -24.99
N GLY A 260 -1.94 -2.24 -25.29
CA GLY A 260 -2.32 -2.68 -26.64
C GLY A 260 -3.82 -2.66 -26.91
N LYS A 261 -4.66 -2.60 -25.87
CA LYS A 261 -6.13 -2.59 -26.00
C LYS A 261 -6.73 -1.39 -25.26
N SER A 262 -8.06 -1.38 -25.21
CA SER A 262 -8.83 -0.33 -24.53
C SER A 262 -8.32 -0.04 -23.13
N SER A 263 -8.18 1.23 -22.82
CA SER A 263 -7.56 1.72 -21.59
C SER A 263 -8.34 2.89 -21.02
N TYR A 264 -8.22 3.08 -19.70
CA TYR A 264 -9.02 4.04 -18.96
C TYR A 264 -8.15 4.84 -18.00
N GLY A 265 -8.40 6.16 -17.87
CA GLY A 265 -7.80 7.04 -16.86
C GLY A 265 -6.29 7.15 -16.93
N GLY A 266 -5.75 8.14 -17.65
CA GLY A 266 -4.32 8.40 -17.69
C GLY A 266 -3.71 8.60 -16.31
N ALA A 267 -4.43 9.28 -15.39
CA ALA A 267 -4.05 9.39 -13.98
C ALA A 267 -4.89 8.45 -13.11
N ILE A 268 -6.19 8.68 -13.05
CA ILE A 268 -7.11 7.95 -12.16
C ILE A 268 -8.05 7.12 -12.99
N GLY A 269 -8.24 5.87 -12.63
CA GLY A 269 -9.21 4.99 -13.27
C GLY A 269 -10.07 4.27 -12.24
N ALA A 270 -11.31 3.98 -12.65
CA ALA A 270 -12.25 3.21 -11.86
C ALA A 270 -13.11 2.36 -12.81
N ASP A 271 -13.34 1.11 -12.47
CA ASP A 271 -14.05 0.15 -13.32
C ASP A 271 -15.22 -0.47 -12.56
N ARG A 272 -16.37 -0.50 -13.23
CA ARG A 272 -17.66 -1.07 -12.92
C ARG A 272 -18.71 -0.11 -12.35
N ASN A 273 -19.95 -0.62 -12.24
CA ASN A 273 -21.13 0.13 -11.85
C ASN A 273 -20.99 0.70 -10.43
N ALA A 274 -21.56 1.88 -10.20
CA ALA A 274 -21.56 2.58 -8.92
C ALA A 274 -20.18 3.01 -8.41
N THR A 275 -19.33 3.52 -9.29
CA THR A 275 -18.04 4.12 -8.94
C THR A 275 -18.21 5.61 -8.69
N SER A 276 -17.56 6.14 -7.65
CA SER A 276 -17.46 7.56 -7.37
C SER A 276 -16.00 8.01 -7.28
N ILE A 277 -15.70 9.17 -7.86
CA ILE A 277 -14.43 9.87 -7.67
C ILE A 277 -14.77 11.25 -7.13
N THR A 278 -14.32 11.54 -5.92
CA THR A 278 -14.51 12.83 -5.26
C THR A 278 -13.16 13.50 -5.12
N LEU A 279 -13.05 14.72 -5.61
CA LEU A 279 -11.85 15.55 -5.51
C LEU A 279 -12.11 16.68 -4.52
N GLY A 280 -11.15 16.95 -3.67
CA GLY A 280 -11.10 18.16 -2.87
C GLY A 280 -10.83 19.42 -3.74
N ASP A 281 -10.77 20.55 -3.09
CA ASP A 281 -10.52 21.82 -3.76
C ASP A 281 -9.09 21.87 -4.33
N ARG A 282 -8.91 22.60 -5.43
CA ARG A 282 -7.62 22.89 -6.08
C ARG A 282 -6.84 21.66 -6.56
N ALA A 283 -7.52 20.53 -6.80
CA ALA A 283 -6.89 19.38 -7.45
C ALA A 283 -6.42 19.76 -8.88
N THR A 284 -5.19 19.38 -9.23
CA THR A 284 -4.59 19.71 -10.54
C THR A 284 -4.22 18.46 -11.31
N PHE A 285 -4.50 18.45 -12.61
CA PHE A 285 -4.16 17.40 -13.55
C PHE A 285 -3.41 17.99 -14.74
N SER A 286 -2.21 17.51 -15.04
CA SER A 286 -1.41 18.02 -16.15
C SER A 286 -0.58 16.91 -16.78
N GLY A 287 -0.52 16.86 -18.11
CA GLY A 287 0.31 15.91 -18.86
C GLY A 287 -0.08 14.44 -18.72
N ASN A 288 -1.20 14.12 -18.05
CA ASN A 288 -1.64 12.74 -17.91
C ASN A 288 -2.22 12.24 -19.23
N HIS A 289 -1.85 11.02 -19.65
CA HIS A 289 -2.27 10.52 -20.97
C HIS A 289 -2.44 9.02 -21.04
N ILE A 290 -3.08 8.59 -22.12
CA ILE A 290 -3.22 7.17 -22.51
C ILE A 290 -2.62 7.00 -23.90
N SER A 291 -1.83 5.96 -24.08
CA SER A 291 -1.33 5.52 -25.37
C SER A 291 -1.75 4.07 -25.63
N THR A 292 -2.47 3.84 -26.74
CA THR A 292 -2.88 2.50 -27.17
C THR A 292 -2.25 2.18 -28.52
N SER A 293 -1.76 0.94 -28.70
CA SER A 293 -1.09 0.53 -29.91
C SER A 293 -1.97 -0.26 -30.88
N ALA A 294 -3.12 -0.81 -30.43
CA ALA A 294 -4.00 -1.59 -31.31
C ALA A 294 -4.98 -0.69 -32.07
N ASP A 295 -5.15 -0.98 -33.37
CA ASP A 295 -6.17 -0.34 -34.20
C ASP A 295 -7.57 -0.56 -33.63
N GLY A 296 -8.33 0.52 -33.46
CA GLY A 296 -9.68 0.49 -32.91
C GLY A 296 -9.77 0.32 -31.40
N ALA A 297 -8.66 0.38 -30.67
CA ALA A 297 -8.68 0.40 -29.21
C ALA A 297 -9.31 1.70 -28.71
N ALA A 298 -10.25 1.60 -27.75
CA ALA A 298 -10.82 2.77 -27.10
C ALA A 298 -9.89 3.27 -26.00
N SER A 299 -9.73 4.60 -25.93
CA SER A 299 -9.03 5.28 -24.83
C SER A 299 -9.97 6.27 -24.18
N GLU A 300 -10.24 6.13 -22.89
CA GLU A 300 -11.15 7.01 -22.17
C GLU A 300 -10.43 7.69 -20.99
N GLY A 301 -10.61 9.03 -20.85
CA GLY A 301 -10.02 9.80 -19.76
C GLY A 301 -8.51 10.02 -19.86
N GLY A 302 -7.96 10.08 -21.07
CA GLY A 302 -6.60 10.56 -21.32
C GLY A 302 -6.61 12.07 -21.55
N GLY A 303 -5.60 12.78 -21.04
CA GLY A 303 -5.46 14.23 -21.16
C GLY A 303 -6.12 15.02 -20.03
N ASP A 304 -6.00 16.34 -20.10
CA ASP A 304 -6.55 17.31 -19.14
C ASP A 304 -8.09 17.36 -19.21
N GLN A 305 -8.74 16.25 -18.92
CA GLN A 305 -10.20 16.22 -18.88
C GLN A 305 -10.65 16.85 -17.57
N HIS A 306 -11.22 18.04 -17.66
CA HIS A 306 -12.06 18.58 -16.60
C HIS A 306 -13.20 17.61 -16.35
N LEU A 307 -13.19 16.94 -15.21
CA LEU A 307 -14.37 16.25 -14.71
C LEU A 307 -15.43 17.31 -14.45
N HIS A 308 -16.41 17.42 -15.35
CA HIS A 308 -17.61 18.21 -15.09
C HIS A 308 -18.40 17.49 -14.00
N HIS A 309 -18.49 18.13 -12.84
CA HIS A 309 -19.54 17.83 -11.88
C HIS A 309 -20.85 18.44 -12.40
N ASP A 310 -21.81 17.59 -12.76
CA ASP A 310 -23.23 17.92 -12.81
C ASP A 310 -23.87 17.66 -11.45
#